data_4ab9ae0853eaf789811215bd44b9e6d3
#
_entry.id   4ab9ae0853eaf789811215bd44b9e6d3
#
_cell.length_a   1.000
_cell.length_b   1.000
_cell.length_c   1.000
_cell.angle_alpha   90.00
_cell.angle_beta   90.00
_cell.angle_gamma   90.00
#
_symmetry.space_group_name_H-M   'P 1'
#
loop_
_entity.id
_entity.type
_entity.pdbx_description
1 polymer ?
#
loop_
_entity_poly.entity_id
_entity_poly.type
_entity_poly.pdbx_seq_one_letter_code
_entity_poly.pdbx_strand_id
1 'polypeptide(L)'
;MGIVDQTTVGSSGSGPQERAAGQTSAAPKNQPREIFAWCMYDWANSAYSTVYITVLVLYLQGAVLPGDAGLTAWGWGIGITTLCSAILSPILGAIADAQANKRGWLFLTTMLGSAASALMFFGTPDHPWWFVAMFLIANLNYELVQSFYNAFLPEIADDKRMSEVSAWGYGAGYVGGGLMLVLSLVIIKFGESLGLSSENYFLPRLCLLAMGIWWAVFSLPILLMVRDKAQPRVNRTSMYSTAVAGLQDVKRTLGHIRHYRMLAIFLIGFLIFNDGVMTVISQASVYAKNQFQMDDEALIPVFLMIQFVALPGAIFLGWFANKIGQKNALHLCLA
;
A
#
# COMPACT_ATOMS: atom_id res chain seq x y z
N MET A 1 -44.13 -1.66 75.17
CA MET A 1 -43.53 -2.55 76.19
C MET A 1 -42.43 -3.32 75.48
N GLY A 2 -41.25 -3.01 75.57
CA GLY A 2 -40.09 -2.77 76.34
C GLY A 2 -38.95 -2.68 75.34
N ILE A 3 -38.19 -1.65 75.35
CA ILE A 3 -37.05 -1.24 76.16
C ILE A 3 -35.81 -2.09 75.86
N VAL A 4 -34.80 -1.36 75.23
CA VAL A 4 -33.34 -1.38 75.59
C VAL A 4 -32.54 -2.59 75.08
N ASP A 5 -31.36 -2.46 74.46
CA ASP A 5 -30.16 -1.71 74.91
C ASP A 5 -29.10 -1.59 73.82
N GLN A 6 -28.29 -0.59 74.00
CA GLN A 6 -27.06 -0.28 73.27
C GLN A 6 -25.95 -1.20 73.70
N THR A 7 -25.07 -1.53 72.76
CA THR A 7 -23.60 -1.52 73.06
C THR A 7 -22.78 -1.30 71.78
N THR A 8 -22.05 -0.24 71.81
CA THR A 8 -20.91 0.10 71.01
C THR A 8 -19.80 -0.92 71.10
N VAL A 9 -19.19 -1.31 69.99
CA VAL A 9 -17.73 -1.50 69.88
C VAL A 9 -17.30 -1.22 68.42
N GLY A 10 -16.44 -0.24 68.27
CA GLY A 10 -15.76 0.06 67.02
C GLY A 10 -14.70 -0.99 66.66
N SER A 11 -14.52 -1.25 65.41
CA SER A 11 -13.26 -1.72 64.88
C SER A 11 -13.07 -1.15 63.45
N SER A 12 -12.07 -0.35 63.37
CA SER A 12 -11.40 0.06 62.16
C SER A 12 -11.08 -1.17 61.27
N GLY A 13 -11.74 -1.27 60.12
CA GLY A 13 -11.39 -2.20 59.07
C GLY A 13 -11.18 -1.41 57.78
N SER A 14 -9.96 -1.11 57.51
CA SER A 14 -9.50 -0.62 56.20
C SER A 14 -9.99 -1.57 55.11
N GLY A 15 -10.98 -1.13 54.35
CA GLY A 15 -11.38 -1.84 53.12
C GLY A 15 -10.19 -1.98 52.16
N PRO A 16 -10.12 -3.10 51.43
CA PRO A 16 -9.10 -3.25 50.44
C PRO A 16 -9.33 -2.13 49.38
N GLN A 17 -8.35 -1.27 49.24
CA GLN A 17 -8.24 -0.47 48.07
C GLN A 17 -8.27 -1.44 46.88
N GLU A 18 -9.36 -1.45 46.13
CA GLU A 18 -9.39 -1.95 44.79
C GLU A 18 -8.25 -1.20 44.05
N ARG A 19 -7.15 -1.90 43.94
CA ARG A 19 -6.09 -1.51 43.03
C ARG A 19 -6.76 -1.39 41.68
N ALA A 20 -6.95 -0.15 41.22
CA ALA A 20 -7.34 0.15 39.88
C ALA A 20 -6.44 -0.68 38.97
N ALA A 21 -7.01 -1.75 38.41
CA ALA A 21 -6.37 -2.53 37.37
C ALA A 21 -5.93 -1.55 36.32
N GLY A 22 -4.61 -1.49 36.07
CA GLY A 22 -4.00 -0.49 35.25
C GLY A 22 -4.74 -0.35 33.93
N GLN A 23 -5.41 0.77 33.77
CA GLN A 23 -5.77 1.26 32.47
C GLN A 23 -4.46 1.44 31.73
N THR A 24 -4.09 0.46 30.92
CA THR A 24 -3.05 0.62 29.91
C THR A 24 -3.52 1.79 29.05
N SER A 25 -2.96 2.95 29.28
CA SER A 25 -3.24 4.16 28.54
C SER A 25 -3.05 3.82 27.06
N ALA A 26 -4.15 3.75 26.32
CA ALA A 26 -4.07 3.55 24.88
C ALA A 26 -3.13 4.61 24.31
N ALA A 27 -2.17 4.18 23.51
CA ALA A 27 -1.19 5.09 22.93
C ALA A 27 -1.91 6.23 22.18
N PRO A 28 -1.48 7.49 22.33
CA PRO A 28 -2.18 8.64 21.77
C PRO A 28 -2.30 8.50 20.26
N LYS A 29 -3.53 8.68 19.75
CA LYS A 29 -3.84 8.76 18.32
C LYS A 29 -3.79 10.22 17.84
N ASN A 30 -3.88 10.42 16.51
CA ASN A 30 -3.91 11.73 15.85
C ASN A 30 -2.66 12.59 16.07
N GLN A 31 -1.50 11.96 16.27
CA GLN A 31 -0.24 12.68 16.34
C GLN A 31 0.14 13.20 14.95
N PRO A 32 0.33 14.54 14.75
CA PRO A 32 0.65 15.10 13.44
C PRO A 32 1.91 14.49 12.80
N ARG A 33 2.88 14.14 13.62
CA ARG A 33 4.14 13.53 13.18
C ARG A 33 3.94 12.12 12.59
N GLU A 34 3.09 11.29 13.20
CA GLU A 34 2.79 9.94 12.71
C GLU A 34 1.94 10.00 11.45
N ILE A 35 0.96 10.91 11.40
CA ILE A 35 0.11 11.15 10.22
C ILE A 35 0.98 11.63 9.05
N PHE A 36 1.85 12.62 9.27
CA PHE A 36 2.78 13.09 8.25
C PHE A 36 3.66 11.95 7.72
N ALA A 37 4.24 11.15 8.61
CA ALA A 37 5.09 10.04 8.23
C ALA A 37 4.34 8.96 7.44
N TRP A 38 3.08 8.71 7.76
CA TRP A 38 2.20 7.80 7.06
C TRP A 38 1.86 8.34 5.65
N CYS A 39 1.51 9.62 5.50
CA CYS A 39 1.29 10.25 4.21
C CYS A 39 2.56 10.27 3.33
N MET A 40 3.74 10.46 3.95
CA MET A 40 5.03 10.39 3.22
C MET A 40 5.33 8.99 2.67
N TYR A 41 4.75 7.94 3.25
CA TYR A 41 4.85 6.61 2.67
C TYR A 41 4.05 6.48 1.37
N ASP A 42 2.86 7.05 1.30
CA ASP A 42 2.06 7.09 0.07
C ASP A 42 2.76 7.90 -1.03
N TRP A 43 3.35 9.04 -0.66
CA TRP A 43 4.24 9.80 -1.54
C TRP A 43 5.38 8.93 -2.11
N ALA A 44 6.03 8.12 -1.26
CA ALA A 44 7.14 7.25 -1.66
C ALA A 44 6.70 6.13 -2.58
N ASN A 45 5.65 5.42 -2.18
CA ASN A 45 5.16 4.22 -2.83
C ASN A 45 4.47 4.50 -4.18
N SER A 46 3.84 5.67 -4.33
CA SER A 46 3.20 6.09 -5.58
C SER A 46 4.20 6.33 -6.71
N ALA A 47 5.48 6.56 -6.41
CA ALA A 47 6.53 6.59 -7.43
C ALA A 47 6.63 5.25 -8.17
N TYR A 48 6.55 4.12 -7.45
CA TYR A 48 6.54 2.80 -8.06
C TYR A 48 5.30 2.62 -8.95
N SER A 49 4.10 2.86 -8.42
CA SER A 49 2.85 2.63 -9.17
C SER A 49 2.75 3.45 -10.46
N THR A 50 3.28 4.67 -10.47
CA THR A 50 3.22 5.53 -11.66
C THR A 50 4.27 5.15 -12.72
N VAL A 51 5.52 4.89 -12.31
CA VAL A 51 6.60 4.48 -13.23
C VAL A 51 6.38 3.06 -13.73
N TYR A 52 5.83 2.18 -12.92
CA TYR A 52 5.49 0.80 -13.26
C TYR A 52 4.52 0.73 -14.44
N ILE A 53 3.43 1.49 -14.45
CA ILE A 53 2.43 1.50 -15.53
C ILE A 53 2.85 2.37 -16.73
N THR A 54 3.98 3.07 -16.66
CA THR A 54 4.49 3.93 -17.73
C THR A 54 5.85 3.42 -18.21
N VAL A 55 6.94 3.90 -17.63
CA VAL A 55 8.30 3.63 -18.11
C VAL A 55 8.65 2.14 -18.06
N LEU A 56 8.31 1.43 -16.97
CA LEU A 56 8.69 0.02 -16.82
C LEU A 56 8.02 -0.86 -17.88
N VAL A 57 6.70 -0.74 -18.05
CA VAL A 57 5.96 -1.57 -19.01
C VAL A 57 6.40 -1.29 -20.44
N LEU A 58 6.64 -0.02 -20.78
CA LEU A 58 7.08 0.38 -22.11
C LEU A 58 8.51 -0.12 -22.39
N TYR A 59 9.40 -0.03 -21.42
CA TYR A 59 10.75 -0.55 -21.53
C TYR A 59 10.77 -2.09 -21.64
N LEU A 60 9.93 -2.78 -20.85
CA LEU A 60 9.79 -4.24 -20.94
C LEU A 60 9.37 -4.68 -22.35
N GLN A 61 8.33 -4.03 -22.92
CA GLN A 61 7.75 -4.41 -24.22
C GLN A 61 8.50 -3.85 -25.43
N GLY A 62 9.16 -2.71 -25.26
CA GLY A 62 9.85 -2.06 -26.36
C GLY A 62 11.30 -2.50 -26.51
N ALA A 63 11.94 -2.94 -25.43
CA ALA A 63 13.38 -3.20 -25.43
C ALA A 63 13.75 -4.57 -24.86
N VAL A 64 13.28 -4.92 -23.66
CA VAL A 64 13.74 -6.13 -22.94
C VAL A 64 13.18 -7.41 -23.57
N LEU A 65 11.88 -7.43 -23.83
CA LEU A 65 11.13 -8.52 -24.48
C LEU A 65 10.17 -7.91 -25.51
N PRO A 66 10.65 -7.59 -26.71
CA PRO A 66 9.82 -6.94 -27.74
C PRO A 66 8.61 -7.78 -28.17
N GLY A 67 7.49 -7.10 -28.45
CA GLY A 67 6.28 -7.71 -29.00
C GLY A 67 5.48 -8.53 -27.99
N ASP A 68 4.92 -9.64 -28.44
CA ASP A 68 4.02 -10.51 -27.65
C ASP A 68 4.69 -11.12 -26.42
N ALA A 69 5.99 -11.33 -26.47
CA ALA A 69 6.74 -11.87 -25.33
C ALA A 69 6.73 -10.90 -24.12
N GLY A 70 6.90 -9.60 -24.36
CA GLY A 70 6.82 -8.58 -23.33
C GLY A 70 5.42 -8.40 -22.78
N LEU A 71 4.40 -8.43 -23.65
CA LEU A 71 3.00 -8.38 -23.25
C LEU A 71 2.63 -9.58 -22.37
N THR A 72 3.07 -10.77 -22.77
CA THR A 72 2.87 -12.00 -22.02
C THR A 72 3.58 -11.96 -20.66
N ALA A 73 4.85 -11.54 -20.63
CA ALA A 73 5.62 -11.41 -19.40
C ALA A 73 5.00 -10.39 -18.44
N TRP A 74 4.47 -9.29 -18.96
CA TRP A 74 3.74 -8.28 -18.19
C TRP A 74 2.48 -8.86 -17.56
N GLY A 75 1.60 -9.45 -18.36
CA GLY A 75 0.33 -10.01 -17.88
C GLY A 75 0.53 -11.14 -16.87
N TRP A 76 1.40 -12.11 -17.16
CA TRP A 76 1.73 -13.17 -16.22
C TRP A 76 2.45 -12.66 -14.97
N GLY A 77 3.33 -11.67 -15.12
CA GLY A 77 4.03 -11.05 -14.01
C GLY A 77 3.08 -10.44 -12.99
N ILE A 78 2.12 -9.63 -13.44
CA ILE A 78 1.07 -9.09 -12.59
C ILE A 78 0.23 -10.20 -11.99
N GLY A 79 -0.30 -11.12 -12.80
CA GLY A 79 -1.18 -12.19 -12.34
C GLY A 79 -0.53 -13.07 -11.26
N ILE A 80 0.71 -13.49 -11.46
CA ILE A 80 1.46 -14.32 -10.50
C ILE A 80 1.72 -13.54 -9.20
N THR A 81 2.18 -12.30 -9.28
CA THR A 81 2.50 -11.51 -8.08
C THR A 81 1.26 -11.17 -7.28
N THR A 82 0.15 -10.83 -7.92
CA THR A 82 -1.14 -10.59 -7.26
C THR A 82 -1.67 -11.87 -6.61
N LEU A 83 -1.60 -13.02 -7.27
CA LEU A 83 -2.00 -14.30 -6.68
C LEU A 83 -1.13 -14.67 -5.48
N CYS A 84 0.19 -14.53 -5.60
CA CYS A 84 1.11 -14.76 -4.50
C CYS A 84 0.84 -13.80 -3.33
N SER A 85 0.60 -12.53 -3.61
CA SER A 85 0.25 -11.52 -2.60
C SER A 85 -1.06 -11.88 -1.90
N ALA A 86 -2.09 -12.29 -2.63
CA ALA A 86 -3.37 -12.70 -2.05
C ALA A 86 -3.24 -13.86 -1.06
N ILE A 87 -2.30 -14.77 -1.29
CA ILE A 87 -2.02 -15.91 -0.40
C ILE A 87 -1.11 -15.48 0.76
N LEU A 88 -0.07 -14.70 0.49
CA LEU A 88 0.95 -14.35 1.48
C LEU A 88 0.49 -13.25 2.44
N SER A 89 -0.32 -12.27 1.99
CA SER A 89 -0.75 -11.14 2.82
C SER A 89 -1.48 -11.56 4.12
N PRO A 90 -2.45 -12.49 4.11
CA PRO A 90 -3.10 -12.93 5.33
C PRO A 90 -2.13 -13.66 6.28
N ILE A 91 -1.19 -14.44 5.73
CA ILE A 91 -0.21 -15.21 6.51
C ILE A 91 0.77 -14.26 7.19
N LEU A 92 1.37 -13.37 6.41
CA LEU A 92 2.35 -12.41 6.90
C LEU A 92 1.71 -11.37 7.83
N GLY A 93 0.46 -10.97 7.54
CA GLY A 93 -0.33 -10.10 8.41
C GLY A 93 -0.57 -10.75 9.78
N ALA A 94 -0.99 -12.02 9.82
CA ALA A 94 -1.17 -12.75 11.08
C ALA A 94 0.14 -12.88 11.88
N ILE A 95 1.26 -13.13 11.22
CA ILE A 95 2.58 -13.17 11.85
C ILE A 95 2.96 -11.79 12.40
N ALA A 96 2.78 -10.73 11.62
CA ALA A 96 3.08 -9.36 12.02
C ALA A 96 2.26 -8.93 13.24
N ASP A 97 0.96 -9.26 13.26
CA ASP A 97 0.07 -8.96 14.38
C ASP A 97 0.43 -9.76 15.65
N ALA A 98 0.76 -11.05 15.52
CA ALA A 98 1.16 -11.89 16.65
C ALA A 98 2.48 -11.43 17.29
N GLN A 99 3.41 -10.97 16.47
CA GLN A 99 4.71 -10.46 16.89
C GLN A 99 4.68 -8.99 17.32
N ALA A 100 3.58 -8.26 17.07
CA ALA A 100 3.51 -6.80 17.16
C ALA A 100 4.68 -6.12 16.42
N ASN A 101 4.97 -6.57 15.22
CA ASN A 101 6.11 -6.12 14.41
C ASN A 101 5.70 -5.77 12.97
N LYS A 102 4.60 -5.04 12.80
CA LYS A 102 4.14 -4.56 11.49
C LYS A 102 5.19 -3.68 10.82
N ARG A 103 5.88 -2.84 11.63
CA ARG A 103 6.95 -1.96 11.15
C ARG A 103 8.13 -2.76 10.57
N GLY A 104 8.54 -3.85 11.20
CA GLY A 104 9.60 -4.71 10.69
C GLY A 104 9.25 -5.34 9.34
N TRP A 105 8.02 -5.80 9.18
CA TRP A 105 7.52 -6.34 7.92
C TRP A 105 7.37 -5.26 6.85
N LEU A 106 6.86 -4.07 7.20
CA LEU A 106 6.83 -2.91 6.32
C LEU A 106 8.24 -2.54 5.84
N PHE A 107 9.22 -2.51 6.75
CA PHE A 107 10.63 -2.25 6.40
C PHE A 107 11.17 -3.29 5.43
N LEU A 108 11.00 -4.57 5.73
CA LEU A 108 11.54 -5.66 4.91
C LEU A 108 10.96 -5.62 3.49
N THR A 109 9.63 -5.56 3.36
CA THR A 109 8.97 -5.54 2.05
C THR A 109 9.29 -4.26 1.27
N THR A 110 9.34 -3.10 1.94
CA THR A 110 9.75 -1.85 1.30
C THR A 110 11.19 -1.91 0.78
N MET A 111 12.13 -2.39 1.59
CA MET A 111 13.54 -2.46 1.19
C MET A 111 13.78 -3.49 0.08
N LEU A 112 13.12 -4.64 0.14
CA LEU A 112 13.19 -5.65 -0.94
C LEU A 112 12.57 -5.11 -2.24
N GLY A 113 11.40 -4.49 -2.16
CA GLY A 113 10.72 -3.91 -3.33
C GLY A 113 11.52 -2.78 -3.96
N SER A 114 11.99 -1.83 -3.18
CA SER A 114 12.80 -0.70 -3.67
C SER A 114 14.17 -1.13 -4.19
N ALA A 115 14.84 -2.07 -3.53
CA ALA A 115 16.09 -2.62 -4.02
C ALA A 115 15.91 -3.37 -5.36
N ALA A 116 14.88 -4.21 -5.48
CA ALA A 116 14.57 -4.88 -6.73
C ALA A 116 14.23 -3.88 -7.85
N SER A 117 13.48 -2.81 -7.52
CA SER A 117 13.20 -1.71 -8.45
C SER A 117 14.48 -1.03 -8.94
N ALA A 118 15.40 -0.72 -8.05
CA ALA A 118 16.69 -0.14 -8.41
C ALA A 118 17.56 -1.11 -9.21
N LEU A 119 17.55 -2.39 -8.87
CA LEU A 119 18.33 -3.43 -9.55
C LEU A 119 17.81 -3.76 -10.96
N MET A 120 16.57 -3.37 -11.32
CA MET A 120 16.10 -3.42 -12.70
C MET A 120 16.96 -2.57 -13.64
N PHE A 121 17.69 -1.58 -13.13
CA PHE A 121 18.69 -0.80 -13.87
C PHE A 121 19.69 -1.69 -14.63
N PHE A 122 20.08 -2.85 -14.09
CA PHE A 122 21.00 -3.78 -14.73
C PHE A 122 20.33 -4.74 -15.71
N GLY A 123 18.99 -4.70 -15.82
CA GLY A 123 18.23 -5.51 -16.78
C GLY A 123 18.28 -4.86 -18.17
N THR A 124 19.02 -5.51 -19.07
CA THR A 124 19.17 -5.10 -20.48
C THR A 124 18.50 -6.12 -21.40
N PRO A 125 18.34 -5.84 -22.70
CA PRO A 125 17.88 -6.81 -23.69
C PRO A 125 18.71 -8.11 -23.71
N ASP A 126 19.99 -8.04 -23.35
CA ASP A 126 20.89 -9.21 -23.27
C ASP A 126 20.60 -10.08 -22.03
N HIS A 127 19.98 -9.50 -21.01
CA HIS A 127 19.64 -10.16 -19.75
C HIS A 127 18.16 -10.02 -19.36
N PRO A 128 17.22 -10.44 -20.22
CA PRO A 128 15.79 -10.22 -20.01
C PRO A 128 15.26 -10.87 -18.72
N TRP A 129 15.79 -12.05 -18.38
CA TRP A 129 15.37 -12.80 -17.19
C TRP A 129 15.74 -12.10 -15.88
N TRP A 130 16.85 -11.36 -15.86
CA TRP A 130 17.19 -10.52 -14.73
C TRP A 130 16.12 -9.45 -14.49
N PHE A 131 15.74 -8.76 -15.57
CA PHE A 131 14.70 -7.73 -15.51
C PHE A 131 13.37 -8.29 -15.01
N VAL A 132 12.92 -9.40 -15.60
CA VAL A 132 11.66 -10.05 -15.21
C VAL A 132 11.72 -10.52 -13.76
N ALA A 133 12.81 -11.11 -13.29
CA ALA A 133 12.96 -11.53 -11.91
C ALA A 133 12.88 -10.34 -10.92
N MET A 134 13.59 -9.25 -11.22
CA MET A 134 13.53 -8.03 -10.39
C MET A 134 12.15 -7.39 -10.43
N PHE A 135 11.47 -7.38 -11.57
CA PHE A 135 10.09 -6.94 -11.69
C PHE A 135 9.14 -7.76 -10.81
N LEU A 136 9.22 -9.09 -10.86
CA LEU A 136 8.37 -9.95 -10.03
C LEU A 136 8.61 -9.71 -8.52
N ILE A 137 9.87 -9.57 -8.10
CA ILE A 137 10.21 -9.29 -6.70
C ILE A 137 9.68 -7.91 -6.30
N ALA A 138 9.89 -6.88 -7.12
CA ALA A 138 9.43 -5.52 -6.84
C ALA A 138 7.91 -5.46 -6.74
N ASN A 139 7.20 -6.03 -7.72
CA ASN A 139 5.74 -6.00 -7.75
C ASN A 139 5.10 -6.81 -6.62
N LEU A 140 5.64 -7.99 -6.31
CA LEU A 140 5.17 -8.77 -5.16
C LEU A 140 5.31 -7.98 -3.85
N ASN A 141 6.45 -7.34 -3.63
CA ASN A 141 6.66 -6.56 -2.41
C ASN A 141 5.82 -5.27 -2.39
N TYR A 142 5.56 -4.65 -3.56
CA TYR A 142 4.64 -3.53 -3.68
C TYR A 142 3.21 -3.91 -3.26
N GLU A 143 2.73 -5.09 -3.66
CA GLU A 143 1.44 -5.61 -3.26
C GLU A 143 1.38 -5.95 -1.75
N LEU A 144 2.42 -6.66 -1.24
CA LEU A 144 2.48 -7.08 0.16
C LEU A 144 2.54 -5.90 1.13
N VAL A 145 3.27 -4.86 0.77
CA VAL A 145 3.47 -3.69 1.62
C VAL A 145 2.17 -2.95 1.92
N GLN A 146 1.19 -3.00 1.02
CA GLN A 146 -0.11 -2.35 1.20
C GLN A 146 -0.85 -2.89 2.44
N SER A 147 -0.72 -4.18 2.73
CA SER A 147 -1.35 -4.80 3.89
C SER A 147 -0.78 -4.23 5.20
N PHE A 148 0.54 -4.04 5.29
CA PHE A 148 1.20 -3.50 6.48
C PHE A 148 0.99 -1.99 6.61
N TYR A 149 1.08 -1.27 5.51
CA TYR A 149 0.88 0.18 5.46
C TYR A 149 -0.54 0.56 5.92
N ASN A 150 -1.56 -0.08 5.34
CA ASN A 150 -2.96 0.20 5.69
C ASN A 150 -3.28 -0.22 7.13
N ALA A 151 -2.61 -1.22 7.70
CA ALA A 151 -2.81 -1.66 9.08
C ALA A 151 -2.37 -0.62 10.12
N PHE A 152 -1.55 0.38 9.76
CA PHE A 152 -1.18 1.48 10.66
C PHE A 152 -2.26 2.56 10.76
N LEU A 153 -3.10 2.74 9.74
CA LEU A 153 -4.10 3.82 9.72
C LEU A 153 -5.02 3.82 10.97
N PRO A 154 -5.63 2.70 11.38
CA PRO A 154 -6.45 2.66 12.60
C PRO A 154 -5.64 2.80 13.91
N GLU A 155 -4.33 2.63 13.88
CA GLU A 155 -3.46 2.84 15.03
C GLU A 155 -3.08 4.33 15.22
N ILE A 156 -2.93 5.07 14.12
CA ILE A 156 -2.48 6.47 14.14
C ILE A 156 -3.63 7.48 14.10
N ALA A 157 -4.79 7.12 13.54
CA ALA A 157 -5.97 7.95 13.45
C ALA A 157 -7.14 7.38 14.24
N ASP A 158 -8.00 8.24 14.78
CA ASP A 158 -9.29 7.82 15.33
C ASP A 158 -10.35 7.66 14.22
N ASP A 159 -11.47 7.02 14.56
CA ASP A 159 -12.53 6.70 13.58
C ASP A 159 -13.09 7.94 12.88
N LYS A 160 -13.10 9.09 13.57
CA LYS A 160 -13.64 10.35 13.04
C LYS A 160 -12.72 11.00 12.00
N ARG A 161 -11.41 10.78 12.14
CA ARG A 161 -10.40 11.39 11.26
C ARG A 161 -9.80 10.41 10.26
N MET A 162 -10.13 9.12 10.35
CA MET A 162 -9.55 8.08 9.50
C MET A 162 -9.73 8.38 8.00
N SER A 163 -10.94 8.80 7.59
CA SER A 163 -11.21 9.17 6.19
C SER A 163 -10.42 10.40 5.74
N GLU A 164 -10.28 11.40 6.63
CA GLU A 164 -9.50 12.62 6.37
C GLU A 164 -8.02 12.29 6.19
N VAL A 165 -7.43 11.50 7.10
CA VAL A 165 -6.03 11.07 7.03
C VAL A 165 -5.78 10.22 5.79
N SER A 166 -6.68 9.30 5.45
CA SER A 166 -6.62 8.51 4.22
C SER A 166 -6.61 9.41 2.97
N ALA A 167 -7.46 10.44 2.92
CA ALA A 167 -7.49 11.39 1.81
C ALA A 167 -6.18 12.18 1.69
N TRP A 168 -5.55 12.56 2.80
CA TRP A 168 -4.23 13.19 2.78
C TRP A 168 -3.13 12.27 2.26
N GLY A 169 -3.17 10.97 2.63
CA GLY A 169 -2.26 9.97 2.07
C GLY A 169 -2.39 9.88 0.55
N TYR A 170 -3.60 9.65 0.05
CA TYR A 170 -3.84 9.62 -1.40
C TYR A 170 -3.40 10.92 -2.10
N GLY A 171 -3.70 12.08 -1.51
CA GLY A 171 -3.24 13.37 -2.02
C GLY A 171 -1.73 13.46 -2.11
N ALA A 172 -1.01 13.05 -1.05
CA ALA A 172 0.44 12.97 -1.05
C ALA A 172 0.95 12.00 -2.13
N GLY A 173 0.29 10.85 -2.30
CA GLY A 173 0.60 9.87 -3.34
C GLY A 173 0.52 10.45 -4.75
N TYR A 174 -0.57 11.15 -5.08
CA TYR A 174 -0.69 11.80 -6.40
C TYR A 174 0.42 12.81 -6.65
N VAL A 175 0.81 13.60 -5.66
CA VAL A 175 1.91 14.56 -5.81
C VAL A 175 3.25 13.84 -5.95
N GLY A 176 3.52 12.83 -5.11
CA GLY A 176 4.76 12.05 -5.15
C GLY A 176 4.94 11.29 -6.48
N GLY A 177 3.88 10.60 -6.92
CA GLY A 177 3.86 9.92 -8.22
C GLY A 177 4.00 10.89 -9.40
N GLY A 178 3.29 12.03 -9.34
CA GLY A 178 3.39 13.09 -10.35
C GLY A 178 4.80 13.66 -10.46
N LEU A 179 5.46 13.95 -9.34
CA LEU A 179 6.84 14.45 -9.34
C LEU A 179 7.83 13.41 -9.86
N MET A 180 7.63 12.13 -9.55
CA MET A 180 8.44 11.06 -10.10
C MET A 180 8.25 10.92 -11.62
N LEU A 181 7.03 11.12 -12.13
CA LEU A 181 6.80 11.18 -13.60
C LEU A 181 7.46 12.39 -14.24
N VAL A 182 7.42 13.56 -13.60
CA VAL A 182 8.16 14.75 -14.08
C VAL A 182 9.65 14.44 -14.13
N LEU A 183 10.21 13.85 -13.09
CA LEU A 183 11.62 13.45 -13.07
C LEU A 183 11.93 12.46 -14.19
N SER A 184 11.08 11.47 -14.42
CA SER A 184 11.24 10.50 -15.52
C SER A 184 11.17 11.18 -16.89
N LEU A 185 10.25 12.12 -17.05
CA LEU A 185 10.14 12.91 -18.30
C LEU A 185 11.39 13.74 -18.55
N VAL A 186 11.93 14.40 -17.51
CA VAL A 186 13.16 15.17 -17.59
C VAL A 186 14.34 14.28 -17.98
N ILE A 187 14.47 13.11 -17.34
CA ILE A 187 15.52 12.13 -17.66
C ILE A 187 15.41 11.69 -19.12
N ILE A 188 14.23 11.33 -19.60
CA ILE A 188 14.04 10.79 -20.96
C ILE A 188 14.21 11.88 -22.03
N LYS A 189 13.62 13.08 -21.83
CA LYS A 189 13.67 14.15 -22.86
C LYS A 189 14.97 14.95 -22.87
N PHE A 190 15.53 15.19 -21.72
CA PHE A 190 16.68 16.11 -21.57
C PHE A 190 17.96 15.38 -21.16
N GLY A 191 17.92 14.06 -20.92
CA GLY A 191 19.07 13.30 -20.45
C GLY A 191 20.28 13.45 -21.36
N GLU A 192 20.12 13.33 -22.67
CA GLU A 192 21.21 13.52 -23.64
C GLU A 192 21.80 14.94 -23.60
N SER A 193 20.94 15.96 -23.51
CA SER A 193 21.39 17.35 -23.41
C SER A 193 22.10 17.64 -22.06
N LEU A 194 21.82 16.85 -21.03
CA LEU A 194 22.51 16.87 -19.73
C LEU A 194 23.79 16.02 -19.71
N GLY A 195 24.18 15.43 -20.85
CA GLY A 195 25.38 14.62 -20.98
C GLY A 195 25.22 13.16 -20.53
N LEU A 196 23.99 12.68 -20.35
CA LEU A 196 23.71 11.26 -20.08
C LEU A 196 23.73 10.47 -21.39
N SER A 197 24.21 9.23 -21.33
CA SER A 197 24.17 8.33 -22.50
C SER A 197 22.75 7.92 -22.82
N SER A 198 22.40 7.87 -24.11
CA SER A 198 21.17 7.21 -24.59
C SER A 198 21.38 5.77 -25.05
N GLU A 199 22.64 5.33 -25.08
CA GLU A 199 22.99 3.99 -25.53
C GLU A 199 22.36 2.91 -24.62
N ASN A 200 22.03 1.79 -25.23
CA ASN A 200 21.49 0.61 -24.53
C ASN A 200 20.32 0.92 -23.56
N TYR A 201 19.43 1.81 -23.99
CA TYR A 201 18.26 2.22 -23.19
C TYR A 201 18.63 2.72 -21.77
N PHE A 202 19.74 3.42 -21.63
CA PHE A 202 20.23 3.89 -20.32
C PHE A 202 19.23 4.82 -19.62
N LEU A 203 18.56 5.71 -20.35
CA LEU A 203 17.63 6.68 -19.78
C LEU A 203 16.39 6.04 -19.13
N PRO A 204 15.63 5.13 -19.77
CA PRO A 204 14.57 4.38 -19.11
C PRO A 204 15.06 3.60 -17.89
N ARG A 205 16.21 2.97 -17.97
CA ARG A 205 16.82 2.22 -16.85
C ARG A 205 17.18 3.15 -15.68
N LEU A 206 17.65 4.36 -15.97
CA LEU A 206 17.91 5.37 -14.94
C LEU A 206 16.63 5.82 -14.23
N CYS A 207 15.49 5.88 -14.93
CA CYS A 207 14.19 6.15 -14.31
C CYS A 207 13.82 5.04 -13.29
N LEU A 208 14.08 3.77 -13.63
CA LEU A 208 13.82 2.63 -12.72
C LEU A 208 14.72 2.67 -11.48
N LEU A 209 16.00 3.03 -11.66
CA LEU A 209 16.92 3.24 -10.54
C LEU A 209 16.44 4.39 -9.64
N ALA A 210 16.07 5.53 -10.24
CA ALA A 210 15.57 6.69 -9.51
C ALA A 210 14.27 6.36 -8.74
N MET A 211 13.36 5.59 -9.35
CA MET A 211 12.13 5.09 -8.71
C MET A 211 12.44 4.26 -7.47
N GLY A 212 13.37 3.31 -7.54
CA GLY A 212 13.76 2.47 -6.41
C GLY A 212 14.38 3.30 -5.27
N ILE A 213 15.29 4.23 -5.60
CA ILE A 213 15.90 5.13 -4.63
C ILE A 213 14.84 6.04 -3.98
N TRP A 214 13.95 6.61 -4.78
CA TRP A 214 12.84 7.44 -4.31
C TRP A 214 11.99 6.69 -3.27
N TRP A 215 11.55 5.49 -3.63
CA TRP A 215 10.74 4.67 -2.73
C TRP A 215 11.47 4.39 -1.41
N ALA A 216 12.73 3.98 -1.45
CA ALA A 216 13.51 3.72 -0.24
C ALA A 216 13.65 4.97 0.63
N VAL A 217 14.08 6.10 0.05
CA VAL A 217 14.40 7.34 0.78
C VAL A 217 13.16 7.96 1.41
N PHE A 218 12.08 8.12 0.64
CA PHE A 218 10.87 8.76 1.15
C PHE A 218 10.01 7.84 2.04
N SER A 219 10.34 6.55 2.14
CA SER A 219 9.78 5.64 3.15
C SER A 219 10.44 5.76 4.53
N LEU A 220 11.59 6.41 4.65
CA LEU A 220 12.28 6.56 5.94
C LEU A 220 11.42 7.22 7.03
N PRO A 221 10.60 8.25 6.78
CA PRO A 221 9.79 8.86 7.82
C PRO A 221 8.87 7.86 8.54
N ILE A 222 8.13 7.02 7.82
CA ILE A 222 7.24 6.03 8.46
C ILE A 222 8.04 5.00 9.23
N LEU A 223 9.18 4.56 8.68
CA LEU A 223 10.05 3.57 9.29
C LEU A 223 10.76 4.10 10.55
N LEU A 224 10.92 5.40 10.71
CA LEU A 224 11.57 6.01 11.86
C LEU A 224 10.60 6.57 12.90
N MET A 225 9.44 7.09 12.46
CA MET A 225 8.55 7.87 13.31
C MET A 225 7.32 7.08 13.79
N VAL A 226 6.82 6.10 13.00
CA VAL A 226 5.67 5.28 13.39
C VAL A 226 6.16 4.04 14.14
N ARG A 227 5.48 3.71 15.24
CA ARG A 227 5.78 2.53 16.06
C ARG A 227 4.56 1.64 16.18
N ASP A 228 4.78 0.34 16.26
CA ASP A 228 3.74 -0.62 16.60
C ASP A 228 3.16 -0.27 17.99
N LYS A 229 1.84 -0.06 18.06
CA LYS A 229 1.13 0.25 19.31
C LYS A 229 0.50 -1.00 19.91
N ALA A 230 0.41 -2.08 19.14
CA ALA A 230 -0.06 -3.36 19.62
C ALA A 230 0.97 -4.02 20.57
N GLN A 231 0.45 -4.77 21.56
CA GLN A 231 1.32 -5.64 22.36
C GLN A 231 1.38 -7.03 21.74
N PRO A 232 2.53 -7.72 21.80
CA PRO A 232 2.62 -9.10 21.33
C PRO A 232 1.60 -9.99 22.02
N ARG A 233 0.77 -10.67 21.24
CA ARG A 233 -0.30 -11.53 21.79
C ARG A 233 0.22 -12.87 22.29
N VAL A 234 1.48 -13.20 22.07
CA VAL A 234 1.96 -14.56 22.25
C VAL A 234 3.32 -14.62 22.94
N ASN A 235 3.38 -15.38 24.03
CA ASN A 235 4.61 -15.96 24.54
C ASN A 235 5.20 -16.90 23.46
N ARG A 236 6.23 -16.46 22.74
CA ARG A 236 7.16 -17.24 21.88
C ARG A 236 6.56 -18.49 21.19
N THR A 237 5.43 -18.38 20.51
CA THR A 237 4.99 -19.46 19.62
C THR A 237 5.83 -19.41 18.34
N SER A 238 6.14 -20.59 17.82
CA SER A 238 6.89 -20.73 16.56
C SER A 238 6.21 -19.93 15.46
N MET A 239 7.00 -19.27 14.61
CA MET A 239 6.54 -18.57 13.41
C MET A 239 5.65 -19.46 12.53
N TYR A 240 5.97 -20.76 12.48
CA TYR A 240 5.18 -21.77 11.78
C TYR A 240 3.79 -21.96 12.40
N SER A 241 3.67 -22.08 13.73
CA SER A 241 2.37 -22.22 14.38
C SER A 241 1.49 -20.99 14.20
N THR A 242 2.07 -19.80 14.18
CA THR A 242 1.36 -18.53 13.93
C THR A 242 0.88 -18.45 12.48
N ALA A 243 1.69 -18.85 11.51
CA ALA A 243 1.30 -18.91 10.10
C ALA A 243 0.13 -19.91 9.89
N VAL A 244 0.22 -21.10 10.49
CA VAL A 244 -0.86 -22.10 10.41
C VAL A 244 -2.14 -21.58 11.07
N ALA A 245 -2.05 -20.93 12.22
CA ALA A 245 -3.20 -20.31 12.88
C ALA A 245 -3.83 -19.22 12.00
N GLY A 246 -3.03 -18.34 11.37
CA GLY A 246 -3.52 -17.34 10.45
C GLY A 246 -4.27 -17.94 9.26
N LEU A 247 -3.75 -19.01 8.65
CA LEU A 247 -4.45 -19.74 7.57
C LEU A 247 -5.75 -20.39 8.05
N GLN A 248 -5.75 -20.94 9.27
CA GLN A 248 -6.96 -21.53 9.87
C GLN A 248 -8.02 -20.47 10.13
N ASP A 249 -7.64 -19.27 10.59
CA ASP A 249 -8.55 -18.15 10.80
C ASP A 249 -9.16 -17.66 9.48
N VAL A 250 -8.37 -17.55 8.41
CA VAL A 250 -8.87 -17.26 7.06
C VAL A 250 -9.86 -18.32 6.60
N LYS A 251 -9.51 -19.61 6.72
CA LYS A 251 -10.40 -20.71 6.37
C LYS A 251 -11.70 -20.70 7.19
N ARG A 252 -11.59 -20.41 8.48
CA ARG A 252 -12.75 -20.30 9.39
C ARG A 252 -13.64 -19.12 8.98
N THR A 253 -13.08 -17.97 8.68
CA THR A 253 -13.81 -16.77 8.22
C THR A 253 -14.53 -17.05 6.91
N LEU A 254 -13.86 -17.68 5.95
CA LEU A 254 -14.47 -18.10 4.67
C LEU A 254 -15.59 -19.12 4.89
N GLY A 255 -15.42 -20.05 5.83
CA GLY A 255 -16.48 -21.02 6.20
C GLY A 255 -17.72 -20.36 6.80
N HIS A 256 -17.55 -19.25 7.53
CA HIS A 256 -18.65 -18.51 8.16
C HIS A 256 -19.24 -17.39 7.30
N ILE A 257 -18.68 -17.11 6.13
CA ILE A 257 -19.12 -16.02 5.24
C ILE A 257 -20.61 -16.14 4.83
N ARG A 258 -21.13 -17.37 4.84
CA ARG A 258 -22.56 -17.63 4.56
C ARG A 258 -23.49 -17.02 5.61
N HIS A 259 -23.05 -16.84 6.84
CA HIS A 259 -23.81 -16.17 7.90
C HIS A 259 -23.90 -14.65 7.70
N TYR A 260 -22.95 -14.07 6.95
CA TYR A 260 -22.88 -12.65 6.64
C TYR A 260 -23.15 -12.39 5.16
N ARG A 261 -24.32 -12.87 4.66
CA ARG A 261 -24.66 -12.83 3.23
C ARG A 261 -24.47 -11.45 2.59
N MET A 262 -24.88 -10.36 3.29
CA MET A 262 -24.74 -9.01 2.77
C MET A 262 -23.27 -8.59 2.62
N LEU A 263 -22.43 -8.95 3.60
CA LEU A 263 -20.98 -8.71 3.53
C LEU A 263 -20.35 -9.53 2.40
N ALA A 264 -20.77 -10.78 2.20
CA ALA A 264 -20.28 -11.63 1.11
C ALA A 264 -20.60 -11.02 -0.26
N ILE A 265 -21.85 -10.57 -0.46
CA ILE A 265 -22.27 -9.91 -1.71
C ILE A 265 -21.47 -8.62 -1.94
N PHE A 266 -21.30 -7.82 -0.90
CA PHE A 266 -20.48 -6.59 -0.97
C PHE A 266 -19.02 -6.90 -1.36
N LEU A 267 -18.39 -7.88 -0.71
CA LEU A 267 -17.00 -8.27 -1.00
C LEU A 267 -16.83 -8.81 -2.42
N ILE A 268 -17.77 -9.62 -2.92
CA ILE A 268 -17.74 -10.12 -4.31
C ILE A 268 -17.91 -8.96 -5.29
N GLY A 269 -18.87 -8.07 -5.05
CA GLY A 269 -19.08 -6.88 -5.88
C GLY A 269 -17.84 -5.97 -5.88
N PHE A 270 -17.24 -5.74 -4.72
CA PHE A 270 -16.03 -4.96 -4.58
C PHE A 270 -14.84 -5.62 -5.31
N LEU A 271 -14.68 -6.95 -5.20
CA LEU A 271 -13.62 -7.68 -5.90
C LEU A 271 -13.74 -7.48 -7.41
N ILE A 272 -14.91 -7.72 -7.99
CA ILE A 272 -15.14 -7.59 -9.44
C ILE A 272 -14.89 -6.14 -9.89
N PHE A 273 -15.41 -5.17 -9.15
CA PHE A 273 -15.23 -3.75 -9.46
C PHE A 273 -13.76 -3.35 -9.39
N ASN A 274 -13.08 -3.69 -8.28
CA ASN A 274 -11.68 -3.35 -8.08
C ASN A 274 -10.76 -4.01 -9.11
N ASP A 275 -11.02 -5.26 -9.48
CA ASP A 275 -10.30 -5.97 -10.53
C ASP A 275 -10.42 -5.27 -11.88
N GLY A 276 -11.64 -4.84 -12.23
CA GLY A 276 -11.88 -4.05 -13.44
C GLY A 276 -11.09 -2.73 -13.45
N VAL A 277 -11.13 -1.98 -12.36
CA VAL A 277 -10.39 -0.71 -12.23
C VAL A 277 -8.88 -0.95 -12.34
N MET A 278 -8.34 -1.94 -11.61
CA MET A 278 -6.91 -2.26 -11.63
C MET A 278 -6.45 -2.74 -13.01
N THR A 279 -7.29 -3.50 -13.73
CA THR A 279 -7.01 -3.93 -15.10
C THR A 279 -6.92 -2.72 -16.03
N VAL A 280 -7.88 -1.78 -15.97
CA VAL A 280 -7.83 -0.56 -16.78
C VAL A 280 -6.56 0.22 -16.50
N ILE A 281 -6.21 0.43 -15.22
CA ILE A 281 -5.01 1.18 -14.84
C ILE A 281 -3.75 0.48 -15.34
N SER A 282 -3.60 -0.83 -15.11
CA SER A 282 -2.39 -1.57 -15.47
C SER A 282 -2.19 -1.76 -16.97
N GLN A 283 -3.27 -1.76 -17.75
CA GLN A 283 -3.24 -1.95 -19.20
C GLN A 283 -3.34 -0.63 -19.99
N ALA A 284 -3.56 0.50 -19.33
CA ALA A 284 -3.81 1.77 -20.00
C ALA A 284 -2.67 2.19 -20.95
N SER A 285 -1.41 2.07 -20.53
CA SER A 285 -0.26 2.42 -21.37
C SER A 285 -0.14 1.49 -22.57
N VAL A 286 -0.29 0.19 -22.35
CA VAL A 286 -0.25 -0.85 -23.39
C VAL A 286 -1.34 -0.61 -24.43
N TYR A 287 -2.57 -0.35 -23.95
CA TYR A 287 -3.71 -0.07 -24.80
C TYR A 287 -3.50 1.22 -25.62
N ALA A 288 -3.05 2.29 -24.98
CA ALA A 288 -2.78 3.56 -25.64
C ALA A 288 -1.70 3.44 -26.74
N LYS A 289 -0.63 2.69 -26.46
CA LYS A 289 0.42 2.42 -27.45
C LYS A 289 -0.10 1.58 -28.62
N ASN A 290 -0.78 0.47 -28.35
CA ASN A 290 -1.17 -0.46 -29.40
C ASN A 290 -2.37 0.01 -30.20
N GLN A 291 -3.38 0.63 -29.56
CA GLN A 291 -4.62 1.04 -30.21
C GLN A 291 -4.54 2.42 -30.85
N PHE A 292 -3.89 3.37 -30.16
CA PHE A 292 -3.80 4.75 -30.63
C PHE A 292 -2.43 5.08 -31.27
N GLN A 293 -1.52 4.10 -31.33
CA GLN A 293 -0.17 4.25 -31.90
C GLN A 293 0.59 5.44 -31.28
N MET A 294 0.36 5.65 -29.96
CA MET A 294 1.03 6.74 -29.24
C MET A 294 2.50 6.41 -29.01
N ASP A 295 3.36 7.40 -29.25
CA ASP A 295 4.77 7.30 -28.91
C ASP A 295 5.00 7.24 -27.41
N ASP A 296 6.03 6.52 -26.99
CA ASP A 296 6.38 6.35 -25.57
C ASP A 296 6.58 7.70 -24.85
N GLU A 297 7.14 8.69 -25.56
CA GLU A 297 7.32 10.05 -25.05
C GLU A 297 6.01 10.82 -24.84
N ALA A 298 4.96 10.52 -25.61
CA ALA A 298 3.65 11.14 -25.48
C ALA A 298 2.83 10.56 -24.32
N LEU A 299 3.10 9.32 -23.93
CA LEU A 299 2.36 8.65 -22.87
C LEU A 299 2.65 9.24 -21.48
N ILE A 300 3.90 9.57 -21.17
CA ILE A 300 4.27 10.12 -19.85
C ILE A 300 3.52 11.43 -19.54
N PRO A 301 3.44 12.44 -20.44
CA PRO A 301 2.61 13.61 -20.22
C PRO A 301 1.13 13.33 -19.99
N VAL A 302 0.56 12.33 -20.68
CA VAL A 302 -0.85 11.93 -20.47
C VAL A 302 -1.05 11.40 -19.05
N PHE A 303 -0.17 10.51 -18.59
CA PHE A 303 -0.25 10.02 -17.21
C PHE A 303 0.02 11.11 -16.17
N LEU A 304 0.89 12.06 -16.48
CA LEU A 304 1.11 13.23 -15.64
C LEU A 304 -0.16 14.09 -15.55
N MET A 305 -0.85 14.32 -16.66
CA MET A 305 -2.13 15.03 -16.68
C MET A 305 -3.18 14.32 -15.81
N ILE A 306 -3.23 12.97 -15.86
CA ILE A 306 -4.13 12.18 -15.00
C ILE A 306 -3.87 12.46 -13.52
N GLN A 307 -2.61 12.55 -13.08
CA GLN A 307 -2.27 12.85 -11.69
C GLN A 307 -2.76 14.24 -11.26
N PHE A 308 -2.61 15.24 -12.14
CA PHE A 308 -3.11 16.60 -11.86
C PHE A 308 -4.64 16.68 -11.81
N VAL A 309 -5.35 15.87 -12.58
CA VAL A 309 -6.82 15.82 -12.58
C VAL A 309 -7.33 14.98 -11.40
N ALA A 310 -6.63 13.87 -11.09
CA ALA A 310 -7.02 12.96 -10.03
C ALA A 310 -6.96 13.60 -8.64
N LEU A 311 -5.96 14.45 -8.37
CA LEU A 311 -5.82 15.12 -7.08
C LEU A 311 -7.03 16.03 -6.73
N PRO A 312 -7.38 17.05 -7.54
CA PRO A 312 -8.59 17.85 -7.24
C PRO A 312 -9.87 17.00 -7.35
N GLY A 313 -9.92 16.01 -8.24
CA GLY A 313 -11.03 15.07 -8.35
C GLY A 313 -11.26 14.29 -7.06
N ALA A 314 -10.23 13.74 -6.46
CA ALA A 314 -10.32 13.01 -5.19
C ALA A 314 -10.79 13.92 -4.04
N ILE A 315 -10.26 15.14 -3.94
CA ILE A 315 -10.68 16.14 -2.93
C ILE A 315 -12.16 16.52 -3.12
N PHE A 316 -12.55 16.81 -4.36
CA PHE A 316 -13.92 17.16 -4.70
C PHE A 316 -14.90 16.03 -4.39
N LEU A 317 -14.59 14.80 -4.81
CA LEU A 317 -15.45 13.63 -4.57
C LEU A 317 -15.53 13.29 -3.09
N GLY A 318 -14.44 13.43 -2.32
CA GLY A 318 -14.44 13.25 -0.88
C GLY A 318 -15.36 14.26 -0.16
N TRP A 319 -15.26 15.54 -0.53
CA TRP A 319 -16.15 16.58 0.00
C TRP A 319 -17.62 16.36 -0.41
N PHE A 320 -17.85 15.96 -1.66
CA PHE A 320 -19.17 15.68 -2.19
C PHE A 320 -19.82 14.47 -1.53
N ALA A 321 -19.04 13.39 -1.29
CA ALA A 321 -19.49 12.20 -0.58
C ALA A 321 -19.94 12.51 0.86
N ASN A 322 -19.30 13.46 1.52
CA ASN A 322 -19.72 13.91 2.84
C ASN A 322 -21.08 14.64 2.81
N LYS A 323 -21.45 15.28 1.69
CA LYS A 323 -22.74 15.97 1.54
C LYS A 323 -23.91 15.07 1.16
N ILE A 324 -23.72 14.16 0.20
CA ILE A 324 -24.80 13.32 -0.35
C ILE A 324 -24.82 11.90 0.24
N GLY A 325 -23.83 11.59 1.09
CA GLY A 325 -23.62 10.26 1.65
C GLY A 325 -22.78 9.36 0.75
N GLN A 326 -21.95 8.52 1.36
CA GLN A 326 -20.97 7.65 0.66
C GLN A 326 -21.63 6.74 -0.37
N LYS A 327 -22.81 6.17 -0.08
CA LYS A 327 -23.52 5.27 -0.99
C LYS A 327 -23.94 5.99 -2.28
N ASN A 328 -24.50 7.18 -2.18
CA ASN A 328 -24.96 7.95 -3.33
C ASN A 328 -23.77 8.47 -4.16
N ALA A 329 -22.69 8.88 -3.50
CA ALA A 329 -21.46 9.27 -4.18
C ALA A 329 -20.89 8.09 -4.99
N LEU A 330 -20.85 6.88 -4.40
CA LEU A 330 -20.42 5.67 -5.11
C LEU A 330 -21.28 5.39 -6.33
N HIS A 331 -22.61 5.46 -6.21
CA HIS A 331 -23.51 5.27 -7.35
C HIS A 331 -23.26 6.28 -8.47
N LEU A 332 -22.97 7.54 -8.12
CA LEU A 332 -22.64 8.57 -9.11
C LEU A 332 -21.32 8.27 -9.82
N CYS A 333 -20.31 7.79 -9.10
CA CYS A 333 -19.02 7.41 -9.71
C CYS A 333 -19.09 6.16 -10.59
N LEU A 334 -20.11 5.32 -10.41
CA LEU A 334 -20.33 4.09 -11.20
C LEU A 334 -21.20 4.30 -12.43
N ALA A 335 -21.93 5.43 -12.51
CA ALA A 335 -22.81 5.78 -13.64
C ALA A 335 -22.05 6.53 -14.74
#